data_e69c390c3fe16c4e602fec6924fa03d8
#
_entry.id   e69c390c3fe16c4e602fec6924fa03d8
#
_cell.length_a   1.000
_cell.length_b   1.000
_cell.length_c   1.000
_cell.angle_alpha   90.00
_cell.angle_beta   90.00
_cell.angle_gamma   90.00
#
_symmetry.space_group_name_H-M   'P 1'
#
loop_
_entity.id
_entity.type
_entity.pdbx_description
1 polymer ?
#
loop_
_entity_poly.entity_id
_entity_poly.type
_entity_poly.pdbx_seq_one_letter_code
_entity_poly.pdbx_strand_id
1 'polypeptide(L)'
;MGYMRLHLPWQLPFFLAMVVSSAFPVIAQRDSVEEQAKQISPKFIDTTSLVGINFRNMASHTSKKYLIETMAPGVALFDYDNDGRLDIFVVNGAPLTDPTPKGAIPQKSGPKYWNRLYHQKQDGTFEDATEKAGLEGVGYGMGVAVGDYDNDGYEDLYVTAYGGNKLYHNNGDGTFSDVTGKAGVGGAGWSTSAAWVDLDGDGVLELVVLRYLTWDFDDIWCGERKEGYRAYCHPDYFKPIAPLVYHNDGNGHFTEVSDKFGLAKPGKGLGLAIADYDRDGHIDLFVANDSMSEFLYHNKGHGTFEEVALVSGVAVDGEGHTFAGMGVDFADYNNDGFPDLVITDLATQMYALYRNNGDGTFTYESYPSGIGRMTMTHSGWGVRFLDYDNDGWKDLLIAQGHDLDTVELTFPNLRYREPLLLARNMGHGFEDVSAAGGSVFREAWVGRGMAIGDIDNDGRLDAVVTTNDGPLYVLHNATSTTNHWLILKLVGHKSNRDAIGAEVRVVTGRITQVATVTTASSYLSSSDKRVHFGMGTETVAETIEIRWPSGIRQTLKNVRTDQILQVDESSGSGVGKETTGTVK
;
A
#
# COMPACT_ATOMS: atom_id res chain seq x y z
N MET A 1 36.89 6.40 69.51
CA MET A 1 37.90 7.46 69.61
C MET A 1 37.94 8.11 68.24
N GLY A 2 37.65 9.36 67.98
CA GLY A 2 37.37 10.52 68.76
C GLY A 2 36.66 11.53 67.85
N TYR A 3 35.80 12.23 68.39
CA TYR A 3 35.02 13.35 67.84
C TYR A 3 35.90 14.48 67.30
N MET A 4 35.43 15.18 66.25
CA MET A 4 35.52 16.65 66.24
C MET A 4 34.42 17.27 65.35
N ARG A 5 33.50 17.97 66.01
CA ARG A 5 32.55 18.94 65.45
C ARG A 5 33.31 20.25 65.18
N LEU A 6 32.93 20.96 64.12
CA LEU A 6 33.03 22.41 64.06
C LEU A 6 31.82 23.03 63.36
N HIS A 7 31.29 24.07 63.98
CA HIS A 7 30.05 24.82 63.76
C HIS A 7 30.22 25.92 62.70
N LEU A 8 29.22 26.09 61.82
CA LEU A 8 28.41 27.25 61.39
C LEU A 8 29.06 28.67 61.41
N PRO A 9 28.46 29.70 60.77
CA PRO A 9 27.44 29.86 59.71
C PRO A 9 27.81 30.93 58.65
N TRP A 10 27.10 31.03 57.54
CA TRP A 10 26.82 32.33 56.87
C TRP A 10 25.56 32.24 56.03
N GLN A 11 24.58 33.07 56.35
CA GLN A 11 23.36 33.34 55.61
C GLN A 11 23.66 34.24 54.42
N LEU A 12 23.05 33.97 53.25
CA LEU A 12 22.83 34.94 52.20
C LEU A 12 21.45 34.71 51.54
N PRO A 13 20.76 35.79 51.14
CA PRO A 13 19.33 35.77 50.90
C PRO A 13 18.95 35.23 49.50
N PHE A 14 17.84 34.47 49.50
CA PHE A 14 17.14 34.05 48.28
C PHE A 14 16.54 35.27 47.57
N PHE A 15 17.05 35.58 46.33
CA PHE A 15 16.28 36.34 45.34
C PHE A 15 15.45 35.36 44.53
N LEU A 16 14.14 35.39 44.74
CA LEU A 16 13.16 34.66 43.97
C LEU A 16 12.92 35.44 42.65
N ALA A 17 13.59 35.05 41.57
CA ALA A 17 13.25 35.54 40.23
C ALA A 17 12.05 34.73 39.74
N MET A 18 10.87 35.35 39.67
CA MET A 18 9.71 34.83 38.95
C MET A 18 10.02 34.84 37.46
N VAL A 19 10.32 33.67 36.89
CA VAL A 19 10.24 33.45 35.47
C VAL A 19 8.77 33.14 35.13
N VAL A 20 8.03 34.14 34.66
CA VAL A 20 6.71 33.95 34.06
C VAL A 20 6.95 33.31 32.70
N SER A 21 6.82 32.00 32.64
CA SER A 21 6.83 31.24 31.39
C SER A 21 5.52 31.48 30.66
N SER A 22 5.63 32.05 29.45
CA SER A 22 4.53 32.25 28.50
C SER A 22 4.14 30.93 27.78
N ALA A 23 3.58 29.98 28.56
CA ALA A 23 3.20 28.66 28.07
C ALA A 23 1.69 28.53 27.70
N PHE A 24 0.96 29.65 27.62
CA PHE A 24 -0.50 29.62 27.45
C PHE A 24 -1.09 29.50 26.03
N PRO A 25 -0.42 29.73 24.90
CA PRO A 25 -1.08 29.53 23.61
C PRO A 25 -1.05 28.07 23.09
N VAL A 26 -0.09 27.23 23.53
CA VAL A 26 0.08 25.88 22.97
C VAL A 26 -0.98 24.90 23.51
N ILE A 27 -1.40 25.05 24.77
CA ILE A 27 -2.40 24.14 25.38
C ILE A 27 -3.80 24.40 24.83
N ALA A 28 -4.19 25.66 24.67
CA ALA A 28 -5.51 26.01 24.11
C ALA A 28 -5.69 25.62 22.65
N GLN A 29 -4.60 25.57 21.88
CA GLN A 29 -4.63 25.15 20.48
C GLN A 29 -4.68 23.62 20.34
N ARG A 30 -4.06 22.88 21.26
CA ARG A 30 -4.17 21.41 21.35
C ARG A 30 -5.59 20.97 21.71
N ASP A 31 -6.20 21.60 22.70
CA ASP A 31 -7.57 21.26 23.13
C ASP A 31 -8.60 21.51 22.02
N SER A 32 -8.41 22.54 21.17
CA SER A 32 -9.32 22.82 20.04
C SER A 32 -9.20 21.83 18.89
N VAL A 33 -8.00 21.28 18.63
CA VAL A 33 -7.78 20.22 17.62
C VAL A 33 -8.34 18.89 18.12
N GLU A 34 -8.12 18.55 19.39
CA GLU A 34 -8.70 17.36 20.02
C GLU A 34 -10.23 17.45 20.11
N GLU A 35 -10.81 18.62 20.29
CA GLU A 35 -12.26 18.82 20.36
C GLU A 35 -12.90 18.76 18.97
N GLN A 36 -12.26 19.28 17.91
CA GLN A 36 -12.69 19.10 16.53
C GLN A 36 -12.51 17.65 16.06
N ALA A 37 -11.40 17.00 16.42
CA ALA A 37 -11.15 15.59 16.12
C ALA A 37 -12.23 14.66 16.70
N LYS A 38 -12.82 14.98 17.83
CA LYS A 38 -13.92 14.22 18.45
C LYS A 38 -15.28 14.39 17.76
N GLN A 39 -15.43 15.34 16.84
CA GLN A 39 -16.71 15.62 16.17
C GLN A 39 -16.88 14.93 14.81
N ILE A 40 -15.79 14.52 14.13
CA ILE A 40 -15.89 13.86 12.84
C ILE A 40 -16.07 12.36 13.05
N SER A 41 -17.23 11.85 12.67
CA SER A 41 -17.53 10.41 12.69
C SER A 41 -17.28 9.82 11.32
N PRO A 42 -16.39 8.82 11.18
CA PRO A 42 -16.15 8.16 9.90
C PRO A 42 -17.44 7.52 9.37
N LYS A 43 -17.59 7.50 8.06
CA LYS A 43 -18.71 6.84 7.44
C LYS A 43 -18.33 6.28 6.07
N PHE A 44 -18.19 4.97 6.02
CA PHE A 44 -18.05 4.25 4.76
C PHE A 44 -19.33 3.47 4.45
N ILE A 45 -19.69 3.43 3.18
CA ILE A 45 -20.89 2.78 2.67
C ILE A 45 -20.50 1.78 1.60
N ASP A 46 -20.96 0.54 1.73
CA ASP A 46 -20.86 -0.44 0.65
C ASP A 46 -21.80 -0.04 -0.48
N THR A 47 -21.24 0.38 -1.60
CA THR A 47 -21.94 0.77 -2.81
C THR A 47 -21.86 -0.28 -3.91
N THR A 48 -21.21 -1.41 -3.69
CA THR A 48 -20.87 -2.43 -4.70
C THR A 48 -22.03 -2.79 -5.63
N SER A 49 -23.17 -3.15 -5.06
CA SER A 49 -24.35 -3.49 -5.85
C SER A 49 -25.02 -2.28 -6.50
N LEU A 50 -24.93 -1.11 -5.86
CA LEU A 50 -25.52 0.14 -6.37
C LEU A 50 -24.80 0.63 -7.61
N VAL A 51 -23.45 0.46 -7.64
CA VAL A 51 -22.63 0.85 -8.78
C VAL A 51 -22.51 -0.24 -9.86
N GLY A 52 -23.20 -1.38 -9.71
CA GLY A 52 -23.31 -2.42 -10.75
C GLY A 52 -22.21 -3.47 -10.74
N ILE A 53 -21.40 -3.55 -9.69
CA ILE A 53 -20.32 -4.56 -9.56
C ILE A 53 -20.86 -5.85 -8.95
N ASN A 54 -20.51 -6.99 -9.55
CA ASN A 54 -20.97 -8.32 -9.16
C ASN A 54 -19.85 -9.37 -9.10
N PHE A 55 -18.61 -8.94 -8.94
CA PHE A 55 -17.44 -9.82 -8.88
C PHE A 55 -17.47 -10.74 -7.65
N ARG A 56 -17.01 -11.98 -7.87
CA ARG A 56 -16.71 -12.94 -6.80
C ARG A 56 -15.38 -13.63 -7.08
N ASN A 57 -14.48 -13.60 -6.11
CA ASN A 57 -13.26 -14.40 -6.15
C ASN A 57 -13.57 -15.89 -6.03
N MET A 58 -12.88 -16.68 -6.81
CA MET A 58 -12.97 -18.14 -6.88
C MET A 58 -11.67 -18.78 -6.40
N ALA A 59 -11.53 -18.97 -5.10
CA ALA A 59 -10.36 -19.64 -4.50
C ALA A 59 -10.29 -21.13 -4.82
N SER A 60 -11.41 -21.74 -5.20
CA SER A 60 -11.52 -23.17 -5.60
C SER A 60 -11.05 -24.14 -4.51
N HIS A 61 -11.50 -23.93 -3.27
CA HIS A 61 -11.12 -24.77 -2.11
C HIS A 61 -11.28 -26.25 -2.38
N THR A 62 -10.26 -27.04 -1.95
CA THR A 62 -10.18 -28.48 -2.07
C THR A 62 -10.10 -29.15 -0.71
N SER A 63 -10.32 -30.49 -0.65
CA SER A 63 -10.09 -31.28 0.55
C SER A 63 -8.59 -31.38 0.91
N LYS A 64 -7.71 -31.03 -0.02
CA LYS A 64 -6.25 -31.07 0.13
C LYS A 64 -5.67 -29.86 0.83
N LYS A 65 -6.44 -28.75 0.92
CA LYS A 65 -6.00 -27.51 1.56
C LYS A 65 -4.66 -27.03 0.98
N TYR A 66 -4.64 -26.75 -0.32
CA TYR A 66 -3.48 -26.17 -0.98
C TYR A 66 -3.29 -24.72 -0.59
N LEU A 67 -2.10 -24.33 -0.16
CA LEU A 67 -1.81 -22.99 0.37
C LEU A 67 -2.28 -21.86 -0.57
N ILE A 68 -2.20 -22.06 -1.89
CA ILE A 68 -2.65 -21.09 -2.90
C ILE A 68 -4.12 -20.67 -2.75
N GLU A 69 -4.96 -21.53 -2.18
CA GLU A 69 -6.38 -21.28 -1.95
C GLU A 69 -6.66 -20.15 -0.96
N THR A 70 -5.65 -19.71 -0.20
CA THR A 70 -5.80 -18.70 0.86
C THR A 70 -5.34 -17.30 0.47
N MET A 71 -4.65 -17.14 -0.67
CA MET A 71 -3.76 -16.00 -0.90
C MET A 71 -4.34 -14.89 -1.78
N ALA A 72 -5.14 -15.22 -2.79
CA ALA A 72 -5.68 -14.24 -3.75
C ALA A 72 -6.98 -13.60 -3.24
N PRO A 73 -7.46 -12.48 -3.83
CA PRO A 73 -6.99 -11.77 -5.02
C PRO A 73 -6.46 -10.33 -4.75
N GLY A 74 -5.70 -9.80 -5.73
CA GLY A 74 -5.37 -8.38 -5.81
C GLY A 74 -6.39 -7.56 -6.61
N VAL A 75 -6.31 -6.22 -6.47
CA VAL A 75 -7.17 -5.25 -7.16
C VAL A 75 -6.38 -4.00 -7.55
N ALA A 76 -6.76 -3.35 -8.65
CA ALA A 76 -6.19 -2.06 -9.07
C ALA A 76 -7.27 -1.01 -9.29
N LEU A 77 -6.93 0.25 -8.95
CA LEU A 77 -7.66 1.46 -9.31
C LEU A 77 -6.79 2.31 -10.24
N PHE A 78 -7.28 2.62 -11.44
CA PHE A 78 -6.54 3.40 -12.45
C PHE A 78 -7.50 3.93 -13.53
N ASP A 79 -7.07 4.93 -14.28
CA ASP A 79 -7.84 5.58 -15.36
C ASP A 79 -7.33 5.03 -16.71
N TYR A 80 -7.83 3.83 -17.14
CA TYR A 80 -7.25 3.10 -18.27
C TYR A 80 -7.52 3.75 -19.63
N ASP A 81 -8.56 4.56 -19.76
CA ASP A 81 -8.92 5.22 -21.03
C ASP A 81 -8.72 6.74 -21.02
N ASN A 82 -8.09 7.27 -19.94
CA ASN A 82 -7.78 8.68 -19.74
C ASN A 82 -9.02 9.60 -19.76
N ASP A 83 -10.17 9.13 -19.27
CA ASP A 83 -11.38 9.92 -19.22
C ASP A 83 -11.56 10.71 -17.90
N GLY A 84 -10.63 10.55 -16.96
CA GLY A 84 -10.57 11.23 -15.67
C GLY A 84 -11.35 10.54 -14.56
N ARG A 85 -11.86 9.34 -14.80
CA ARG A 85 -12.55 8.49 -13.81
C ARG A 85 -11.72 7.24 -13.52
N LEU A 86 -11.77 6.77 -12.28
CA LEU A 86 -11.06 5.56 -11.89
C LEU A 86 -11.87 4.31 -12.26
N ASP A 87 -11.22 3.41 -12.94
CA ASP A 87 -11.71 2.09 -13.26
C ASP A 87 -11.18 1.06 -12.27
N ILE A 88 -11.81 -0.12 -12.24
CA ILE A 88 -11.44 -1.19 -11.30
C ILE A 88 -11.03 -2.43 -12.08
N PHE A 89 -9.77 -2.87 -11.91
CA PHE A 89 -9.35 -4.18 -12.37
C PHE A 89 -9.15 -5.12 -11.18
N VAL A 90 -9.75 -6.31 -11.22
CA VAL A 90 -9.63 -7.31 -10.16
C VAL A 90 -9.20 -8.66 -10.71
N VAL A 91 -8.20 -9.24 -10.04
CA VAL A 91 -7.64 -10.55 -10.39
C VAL A 91 -8.53 -11.66 -9.83
N ASN A 92 -8.57 -12.83 -10.47
CA ASN A 92 -9.34 -13.97 -10.01
C ASN A 92 -8.51 -15.26 -10.04
N GLY A 93 -8.90 -16.24 -9.20
CA GLY A 93 -8.33 -17.57 -9.19
C GLY A 93 -8.64 -18.38 -10.44
N ALA A 94 -8.40 -19.66 -10.38
CA ALA A 94 -8.71 -20.64 -11.42
C ALA A 94 -9.26 -21.93 -10.81
N PRO A 95 -9.93 -22.82 -11.56
CA PRO A 95 -10.44 -24.08 -11.04
C PRO A 95 -9.28 -24.99 -10.59
N LEU A 96 -9.44 -25.58 -9.43
CA LEU A 96 -8.59 -26.67 -8.93
C LEU A 96 -9.39 -27.97 -8.93
N THR A 97 -8.74 -29.10 -9.24
CA THR A 97 -9.30 -30.44 -9.06
C THR A 97 -8.98 -30.96 -7.65
N ASP A 98 -9.71 -31.96 -7.17
CA ASP A 98 -9.49 -32.53 -5.84
C ASP A 98 -9.21 -34.05 -5.93
N PRO A 99 -7.93 -34.46 -5.96
CA PRO A 99 -6.70 -33.66 -5.88
C PRO A 99 -6.34 -32.98 -7.21
N THR A 100 -5.60 -31.87 -7.13
CA THR A 100 -4.91 -31.26 -8.29
C THR A 100 -3.61 -32.01 -8.54
N PRO A 101 -3.31 -32.41 -9.79
CA PRO A 101 -2.05 -33.09 -10.09
C PRO A 101 -0.82 -32.22 -9.83
N LYS A 102 0.27 -32.82 -9.37
CA LYS A 102 1.57 -32.17 -9.25
C LYS A 102 2.05 -31.65 -10.61
N GLY A 103 2.63 -30.46 -10.64
CA GLY A 103 3.07 -29.77 -11.87
C GLY A 103 1.93 -29.18 -12.71
N ALA A 104 0.68 -29.26 -12.25
CA ALA A 104 -0.44 -28.64 -12.94
C ALA A 104 -0.32 -27.10 -12.92
N ILE A 105 -0.62 -26.48 -14.05
CA ILE A 105 -0.84 -25.02 -14.14
C ILE A 105 -2.34 -24.82 -14.37
N PRO A 106 -3.08 -24.38 -13.32
CA PRO A 106 -4.52 -24.16 -13.43
C PRO A 106 -4.84 -23.16 -14.55
N GLN A 107 -5.92 -23.39 -15.28
CA GLN A 107 -6.35 -22.52 -16.39
C GLN A 107 -7.78 -22.03 -16.15
N LYS A 108 -8.05 -20.76 -16.44
CA LYS A 108 -9.39 -20.19 -16.33
C LYS A 108 -10.36 -20.85 -17.31
N SER A 109 -11.34 -21.58 -16.82
CA SER A 109 -12.25 -22.42 -17.63
C SER A 109 -13.60 -21.75 -17.91
N GLY A 110 -13.69 -20.45 -17.86
CA GLY A 110 -14.90 -19.71 -18.18
C GLY A 110 -15.14 -18.46 -17.30
N PRO A 111 -16.20 -17.71 -17.59
CA PRO A 111 -16.41 -16.36 -17.07
C PRO A 111 -16.36 -16.21 -15.55
N LYS A 112 -16.74 -17.22 -14.77
CA LYS A 112 -16.68 -17.16 -13.29
C LYS A 112 -15.26 -17.10 -12.71
N TYR A 113 -14.25 -17.48 -13.52
CA TYR A 113 -12.83 -17.45 -13.12
C TYR A 113 -12.06 -16.31 -13.76
N TRP A 114 -12.68 -15.56 -14.70
CA TRP A 114 -12.01 -14.47 -15.38
C TRP A 114 -11.64 -13.37 -14.37
N ASN A 115 -10.53 -12.69 -14.63
CA ASN A 115 -10.31 -11.37 -14.07
C ASN A 115 -11.47 -10.45 -14.52
N ARG A 116 -11.59 -9.28 -13.93
CA ARG A 116 -12.60 -8.31 -14.37
C ARG A 116 -11.97 -6.94 -14.51
N LEU A 117 -12.29 -6.26 -15.62
CA LEU A 117 -12.16 -4.82 -15.79
C LEU A 117 -13.56 -4.21 -15.75
N TYR A 118 -13.78 -3.33 -14.78
CA TYR A 118 -15.00 -2.55 -14.65
C TYR A 118 -14.71 -1.11 -15.06
N HIS A 119 -15.31 -0.66 -16.17
CA HIS A 119 -15.21 0.72 -16.64
C HIS A 119 -16.25 1.60 -15.95
N GLN A 120 -15.79 2.74 -15.37
CA GLN A 120 -16.67 3.69 -14.70
C GLN A 120 -17.33 4.63 -15.71
N LYS A 121 -18.66 4.63 -15.73
CA LYS A 121 -19.46 5.53 -16.57
C LYS A 121 -19.63 6.90 -15.92
N GLN A 122 -20.04 7.88 -16.73
CA GLN A 122 -20.29 9.25 -16.28
C GLN A 122 -21.33 9.37 -15.13
N ASP A 123 -22.23 8.41 -14.98
CA ASP A 123 -23.21 8.36 -13.90
C ASP A 123 -22.71 7.74 -12.60
N GLY A 124 -21.40 7.39 -12.54
CA GLY A 124 -20.74 6.75 -11.40
C GLY A 124 -21.00 5.25 -11.29
N THR A 125 -21.76 4.64 -12.21
CA THR A 125 -21.93 3.18 -12.26
C THR A 125 -20.83 2.55 -13.11
N PHE A 126 -20.61 1.24 -12.92
CA PHE A 126 -19.61 0.48 -13.66
C PHE A 126 -20.22 -0.49 -14.64
N GLU A 127 -19.54 -0.74 -15.74
CA GLU A 127 -19.85 -1.81 -16.69
C GLU A 127 -18.68 -2.78 -16.84
N ASP A 128 -18.98 -4.06 -17.01
CA ASP A 128 -17.94 -5.09 -17.24
C ASP A 128 -17.39 -4.94 -18.67
N ALA A 129 -16.17 -4.44 -18.80
CA ALA A 129 -15.45 -4.24 -20.04
C ALA A 129 -14.45 -5.38 -20.34
N THR A 130 -14.39 -6.43 -19.53
CA THR A 130 -13.35 -7.47 -19.54
C THR A 130 -13.13 -8.12 -20.90
N GLU A 131 -14.21 -8.64 -21.51
CA GLU A 131 -14.13 -9.37 -22.78
C GLU A 131 -13.75 -8.43 -23.94
N LYS A 132 -14.32 -7.21 -23.95
CA LYS A 132 -13.96 -6.18 -24.94
C LYS A 132 -12.50 -5.77 -24.81
N ALA A 133 -11.99 -5.66 -23.58
CA ALA A 133 -10.62 -5.27 -23.30
C ALA A 133 -9.59 -6.41 -23.52
N GLY A 134 -10.03 -7.69 -23.61
CA GLY A 134 -9.13 -8.83 -23.73
C GLY A 134 -8.41 -9.21 -22.44
N LEU A 135 -9.04 -8.97 -21.27
CA LEU A 135 -8.41 -9.08 -19.94
C LEU A 135 -8.97 -10.25 -19.10
N GLU A 136 -9.53 -11.29 -19.70
CA GLU A 136 -10.05 -12.48 -19.01
C GLU A 136 -8.98 -13.16 -18.14
N GLY A 137 -7.71 -13.04 -18.56
CA GLY A 137 -6.54 -13.58 -17.90
C GLY A 137 -6.33 -15.07 -18.08
N VAL A 138 -5.23 -15.56 -17.53
CA VAL A 138 -4.83 -16.98 -17.54
C VAL A 138 -4.29 -17.39 -16.17
N GLY A 139 -4.14 -18.70 -15.93
CA GLY A 139 -3.52 -19.20 -14.71
C GLY A 139 -4.33 -18.94 -13.43
N TYR A 140 -3.75 -19.26 -12.29
CA TYR A 140 -4.28 -18.89 -10.99
C TYR A 140 -3.71 -17.52 -10.62
N GLY A 141 -4.51 -16.47 -10.87
CA GLY A 141 -4.08 -15.09 -10.69
C GLY A 141 -3.89 -14.72 -9.21
N MET A 142 -2.95 -13.82 -8.96
CA MET A 142 -2.58 -13.35 -7.61
C MET A 142 -2.76 -11.83 -7.51
N GLY A 143 -1.84 -11.05 -8.03
CA GLY A 143 -1.78 -9.61 -7.88
C GLY A 143 -1.77 -8.86 -9.22
N VAL A 144 -1.73 -7.54 -9.12
CA VAL A 144 -1.66 -6.62 -10.26
C VAL A 144 -0.79 -5.42 -9.93
N ALA A 145 0.00 -4.96 -10.90
CA ALA A 145 0.71 -3.68 -10.87
C ALA A 145 0.32 -2.84 -12.09
N VAL A 146 0.07 -1.56 -11.88
CA VAL A 146 -0.31 -0.57 -12.89
C VAL A 146 0.85 0.40 -13.12
N GLY A 147 1.14 0.72 -14.38
CA GLY A 147 2.11 1.75 -14.77
C GLY A 147 2.27 1.82 -16.28
N ASP A 148 2.57 3.01 -16.78
CA ASP A 148 2.87 3.30 -18.19
C ASP A 148 4.35 2.97 -18.47
N TYR A 149 4.62 1.68 -18.80
CA TYR A 149 6.00 1.19 -18.93
C TYR A 149 6.73 1.69 -20.18
N ASP A 150 6.01 2.12 -21.22
CA ASP A 150 6.60 2.59 -22.48
C ASP A 150 6.41 4.11 -22.71
N ASN A 151 5.88 4.81 -21.70
CA ASN A 151 5.69 6.26 -21.67
C ASN A 151 4.76 6.78 -22.81
N ASP A 152 3.79 5.97 -23.26
CA ASP A 152 2.84 6.35 -24.33
C ASP A 152 1.65 7.17 -23.80
N GLY A 153 1.47 7.24 -22.48
CA GLY A 153 0.42 7.99 -21.78
C GLY A 153 -0.79 7.16 -21.41
N TYR A 154 -0.76 5.85 -21.61
CA TYR A 154 -1.79 4.92 -21.16
C TYR A 154 -1.21 3.91 -20.19
N GLU A 155 -1.90 3.70 -19.06
CA GLU A 155 -1.43 2.78 -18.02
C GLU A 155 -1.62 1.32 -18.45
N ASP A 156 -0.56 0.54 -18.31
CA ASP A 156 -0.48 -0.89 -18.62
C ASP A 156 -0.71 -1.74 -17.37
N LEU A 157 -0.97 -3.04 -17.57
CA LEU A 157 -1.22 -3.99 -16.50
C LEU A 157 -0.19 -5.12 -16.48
N TYR A 158 0.47 -5.31 -15.34
CA TYR A 158 1.21 -6.53 -15.07
C TYR A 158 0.46 -7.38 -14.06
N VAL A 159 0.01 -8.57 -14.46
CA VAL A 159 -0.77 -9.49 -13.63
C VAL A 159 0.09 -10.66 -13.21
N THR A 160 0.28 -10.83 -11.90
CA THR A 160 1.02 -11.95 -11.33
C THR A 160 0.13 -13.16 -11.14
N ALA A 161 0.73 -14.35 -11.23
CA ALA A 161 0.01 -15.61 -11.11
C ALA A 161 0.93 -16.76 -10.68
N TYR A 162 0.32 -17.87 -10.28
CA TYR A 162 1.00 -19.16 -10.21
C TYR A 162 1.09 -19.77 -11.62
N GLY A 163 2.32 -20.09 -12.04
CA GLY A 163 2.59 -20.75 -13.32
C GLY A 163 2.88 -19.82 -14.49
N GLY A 164 2.93 -18.51 -14.29
CA GLY A 164 3.33 -17.52 -15.29
C GLY A 164 2.52 -16.25 -15.25
N ASN A 165 3.22 -15.11 -15.32
CA ASN A 165 2.65 -13.78 -15.26
C ASN A 165 2.24 -13.26 -16.64
N LYS A 166 1.53 -12.13 -16.68
CA LYS A 166 1.09 -11.47 -17.92
C LYS A 166 1.40 -9.98 -17.89
N LEU A 167 1.98 -9.48 -18.97
CA LEU A 167 2.06 -8.06 -19.30
C LEU A 167 1.05 -7.74 -20.40
N TYR A 168 0.11 -6.86 -20.08
CA TYR A 168 -0.89 -6.36 -21.01
C TYR A 168 -0.59 -4.89 -21.31
N HIS A 169 -0.23 -4.62 -22.59
CA HIS A 169 -0.07 -3.27 -23.10
C HIS A 169 -1.43 -2.67 -23.43
N ASN A 170 -1.68 -1.45 -22.96
CA ASN A 170 -2.89 -0.69 -23.23
C ASN A 170 -2.80 -0.04 -24.63
N ASN A 171 -3.69 -0.41 -25.53
CA ASN A 171 -3.65 0.07 -26.92
C ASN A 171 -4.22 1.50 -27.09
N GLY A 172 -4.69 2.17 -26.01
CA GLY A 172 -5.28 3.51 -26.05
C GLY A 172 -6.66 3.59 -26.70
N ASP A 173 -7.28 2.46 -27.02
CA ASP A 173 -8.60 2.37 -27.67
C ASP A 173 -9.63 1.59 -26.85
N GLY A 174 -9.32 1.36 -25.56
CA GLY A 174 -10.11 0.59 -24.62
C GLY A 174 -9.86 -0.93 -24.69
N THR A 175 -8.81 -1.36 -25.40
CA THR A 175 -8.38 -2.76 -25.47
C THR A 175 -6.94 -2.92 -25.00
N PHE A 176 -6.57 -4.15 -24.64
CA PHE A 176 -5.21 -4.49 -24.21
C PHE A 176 -4.64 -5.64 -25.06
N SER A 177 -3.33 -5.63 -25.26
CA SER A 177 -2.59 -6.66 -25.97
C SER A 177 -1.68 -7.44 -25.02
N ASP A 178 -1.76 -8.78 -24.99
CA ASP A 178 -0.79 -9.61 -24.27
C ASP A 178 0.57 -9.55 -24.98
N VAL A 179 1.51 -8.82 -24.39
CA VAL A 179 2.88 -8.65 -24.90
C VAL A 179 3.92 -9.44 -24.11
N THR A 180 3.50 -10.28 -23.18
CA THR A 180 4.34 -11.03 -22.23
C THR A 180 5.51 -11.75 -22.89
N GLY A 181 5.22 -12.49 -23.97
CA GLY A 181 6.25 -13.27 -24.70
C GLY A 181 7.24 -12.39 -25.45
N LYS A 182 6.78 -11.26 -26.02
CA LYS A 182 7.63 -10.28 -26.69
C LYS A 182 8.51 -9.54 -25.69
N ALA A 183 7.94 -9.14 -24.56
CA ALA A 183 8.63 -8.43 -23.51
C ALA A 183 9.62 -9.31 -22.71
N GLY A 184 9.42 -10.63 -22.67
CA GLY A 184 10.29 -11.54 -21.92
C GLY A 184 10.03 -11.60 -20.42
N VAL A 185 8.88 -11.11 -19.93
CA VAL A 185 8.58 -10.92 -18.50
C VAL A 185 7.61 -11.95 -17.90
N GLY A 186 7.40 -13.09 -18.56
CA GLY A 186 6.41 -14.09 -18.13
C GLY A 186 6.68 -14.71 -16.75
N GLY A 187 7.95 -14.74 -16.32
CA GLY A 187 8.33 -15.35 -15.04
C GLY A 187 7.94 -16.83 -14.96
N ALA A 188 8.29 -17.47 -13.84
CA ALA A 188 7.89 -18.83 -13.53
C ALA A 188 7.72 -18.99 -12.01
N GLY A 189 6.94 -20.01 -11.60
CA GLY A 189 6.67 -20.30 -10.19
C GLY A 189 5.48 -19.52 -9.66
N TRP A 190 5.54 -19.15 -8.39
CA TRP A 190 4.47 -18.47 -7.70
C TRP A 190 4.85 -17.00 -7.45
N SER A 191 4.36 -16.10 -8.31
CA SER A 191 4.52 -14.65 -8.16
C SER A 191 3.38 -14.06 -7.31
N THR A 192 3.69 -13.00 -6.57
CA THR A 192 2.79 -12.30 -5.65
C THR A 192 2.66 -10.82 -6.02
N SER A 193 3.16 -9.88 -5.22
CA SER A 193 3.12 -8.46 -5.57
C SER A 193 4.13 -8.12 -6.68
N ALA A 194 3.83 -7.07 -7.42
CA ALA A 194 4.76 -6.47 -8.38
C ALA A 194 4.70 -4.94 -8.29
N ALA A 195 5.73 -4.27 -8.79
CA ALA A 195 5.82 -2.82 -8.82
C ALA A 195 6.50 -2.36 -10.11
N TRP A 196 6.02 -1.24 -10.64
CA TRP A 196 6.71 -0.43 -11.62
C TRP A 196 7.47 0.67 -10.90
N VAL A 197 8.75 0.84 -11.20
CA VAL A 197 9.63 1.82 -10.54
C VAL A 197 10.86 2.09 -11.37
N ASP A 198 11.29 3.35 -11.48
CA ASP A 198 12.55 3.75 -12.11
C ASP A 198 13.70 3.49 -11.12
N LEU A 199 14.39 2.34 -11.29
CA LEU A 199 15.41 1.86 -10.35
C LEU A 199 16.81 2.43 -10.61
N ASP A 200 17.10 2.87 -11.81
CA ASP A 200 18.44 3.35 -12.20
C ASP A 200 18.47 4.82 -12.63
N GLY A 201 17.32 5.50 -12.64
CA GLY A 201 17.18 6.93 -12.85
C GLY A 201 17.22 7.34 -14.32
N ASP A 202 16.86 6.44 -15.24
CA ASP A 202 16.89 6.70 -16.68
C ASP A 202 15.58 7.27 -17.26
N GLY A 203 14.51 7.31 -16.45
CA GLY A 203 13.20 7.85 -16.82
C GLY A 203 12.25 6.82 -17.43
N VAL A 204 12.61 5.55 -17.39
CA VAL A 204 11.77 4.42 -17.81
C VAL A 204 11.46 3.55 -16.59
N LEU A 205 10.35 2.86 -16.58
CA LEU A 205 9.96 2.03 -15.44
C LEU A 205 10.51 0.60 -15.60
N GLU A 206 11.29 0.16 -14.60
CA GLU A 206 11.62 -1.24 -14.37
C GLU A 206 10.46 -1.97 -13.72
N LEU A 207 10.48 -3.30 -13.82
CA LEU A 207 9.49 -4.18 -13.22
C LEU A 207 10.13 -5.04 -12.12
N VAL A 208 9.64 -4.89 -10.89
CA VAL A 208 9.97 -5.76 -9.75
C VAL A 208 8.82 -6.72 -9.51
N VAL A 209 9.11 -8.03 -9.44
CA VAL A 209 8.11 -9.09 -9.24
C VAL A 209 8.53 -9.95 -8.07
N LEU A 210 7.79 -9.90 -6.99
CA LEU A 210 8.01 -10.79 -5.86
C LEU A 210 7.58 -12.22 -6.19
N ARG A 211 8.29 -13.17 -5.60
CA ARG A 211 7.92 -14.59 -5.62
C ARG A 211 7.83 -15.11 -4.18
N TYR A 212 6.90 -16.03 -3.96
CA TYR A 212 6.60 -16.46 -2.60
C TYR A 212 7.41 -17.68 -2.19
N LEU A 213 7.14 -18.83 -2.80
CA LEU A 213 7.68 -20.11 -2.39
C LEU A 213 8.05 -21.01 -3.58
N THR A 214 9.02 -21.89 -3.38
CA THR A 214 9.16 -23.07 -4.24
C THR A 214 8.08 -24.08 -3.84
N TRP A 215 6.95 -24.06 -4.56
CA TRP A 215 5.72 -24.76 -4.19
C TRP A 215 5.12 -25.51 -5.38
N ASP A 216 4.37 -26.58 -5.09
CA ASP A 216 3.60 -27.39 -6.05
C ASP A 216 2.39 -28.01 -5.33
N PHE A 217 1.49 -28.66 -6.08
CA PHE A 217 0.30 -29.35 -5.57
C PHE A 217 0.65 -30.69 -4.88
N ASP A 218 1.61 -30.66 -3.94
CA ASP A 218 1.96 -31.81 -3.12
C ASP A 218 0.88 -32.07 -2.05
N ASP A 219 0.48 -33.34 -1.87
CA ASP A 219 -0.50 -33.75 -0.86
C ASP A 219 0.15 -33.85 0.52
N ILE A 220 0.51 -32.70 1.11
CA ILE A 220 1.07 -32.61 2.46
C ILE A 220 -0.07 -32.48 3.45
N TRP A 221 -0.04 -33.28 4.53
CA TRP A 221 -1.01 -33.15 5.62
C TRP A 221 -0.48 -32.20 6.69
N CYS A 222 -1.19 -31.08 6.89
CA CYS A 222 -0.96 -30.13 7.97
C CYS A 222 -2.20 -30.06 8.89
N GLY A 223 -2.03 -29.59 10.12
CA GLY A 223 -3.07 -29.68 11.16
C GLY A 223 -3.11 -31.02 11.90
N GLU A 224 -4.08 -31.18 12.77
CA GLU A 224 -4.28 -32.44 13.51
C GLU A 224 -4.71 -33.58 12.57
N ARG A 225 -4.20 -34.82 12.82
CA ARG A 225 -4.61 -36.01 12.05
C ARG A 225 -5.97 -36.53 12.50
N LYS A 226 -6.99 -35.70 12.34
CA LYS A 226 -8.39 -35.93 12.70
C LYS A 226 -9.27 -35.42 11.58
N GLU A 227 -10.40 -36.05 11.33
CA GLU A 227 -11.37 -35.60 10.34
C GLU A 227 -11.85 -34.16 10.65
N GLY A 228 -11.86 -33.29 9.64
CA GLY A 228 -12.21 -31.86 9.76
C GLY A 228 -11.10 -30.95 10.29
N TYR A 229 -9.92 -31.49 10.69
CA TYR A 229 -8.81 -30.71 11.24
C TYR A 229 -7.63 -30.55 10.28
N ARG A 230 -7.78 -30.94 9.02
CA ARG A 230 -6.77 -30.65 8.01
C ARG A 230 -6.71 -29.14 7.79
N ALA A 231 -5.51 -28.56 7.89
CA ALA A 231 -5.25 -27.15 7.74
C ALA A 231 -4.33 -26.89 6.53
N TYR A 232 -4.26 -25.64 6.10
CA TYR A 232 -3.24 -25.19 5.18
C TYR A 232 -1.86 -25.27 5.83
N CYS A 233 -0.83 -25.61 5.03
CA CYS A 233 0.51 -25.78 5.57
C CYS A 233 1.20 -24.44 5.79
N HIS A 234 1.89 -24.31 6.92
CA HIS A 234 2.71 -23.15 7.21
C HIS A 234 3.81 -22.97 6.15
N PRO A 235 4.17 -21.72 5.76
CA PRO A 235 5.17 -21.44 4.73
C PRO A 235 6.57 -22.01 5.02
N ASP A 236 6.89 -22.38 6.26
CA ASP A 236 8.16 -23.04 6.62
C ASP A 236 8.31 -24.46 6.10
N TYR A 237 7.24 -25.07 5.61
CA TYR A 237 7.32 -26.33 4.88
C TYR A 237 7.95 -26.18 3.49
N PHE A 238 8.10 -24.95 3.00
CA PHE A 238 8.54 -24.63 1.64
C PHE A 238 9.76 -23.71 1.65
N LYS A 239 10.53 -23.75 0.56
CA LYS A 239 11.74 -22.93 0.45
C LYS A 239 11.40 -21.53 -0.12
N PRO A 240 12.08 -20.49 0.39
CA PRO A 240 12.00 -19.16 -0.19
C PRO A 240 12.57 -19.15 -1.61
N ILE A 241 12.16 -18.16 -2.40
CA ILE A 241 12.61 -17.98 -3.78
C ILE A 241 12.92 -16.51 -4.05
N ALA A 242 13.97 -16.21 -4.84
CA ALA A 242 14.37 -14.85 -5.16
C ALA A 242 13.31 -14.13 -6.02
N PRO A 243 13.12 -12.82 -5.88
CA PRO A 243 12.30 -12.02 -6.77
C PRO A 243 12.86 -12.01 -8.20
N LEU A 244 12.07 -11.54 -9.16
CA LEU A 244 12.51 -11.22 -10.51
C LEU A 244 12.50 -9.70 -10.68
N VAL A 245 13.59 -9.17 -11.19
CA VAL A 245 13.72 -7.75 -11.52
C VAL A 245 14.11 -7.63 -12.99
N TYR A 246 13.32 -6.87 -13.72
CA TYR A 246 13.46 -6.70 -15.15
C TYR A 246 13.76 -5.23 -15.47
N HIS A 247 14.94 -4.97 -16.03
CA HIS A 247 15.28 -3.67 -16.59
C HIS A 247 14.58 -3.50 -17.95
N ASN A 248 13.99 -2.35 -18.15
CA ASN A 248 13.28 -2.01 -19.39
C ASN A 248 14.27 -1.46 -20.41
N ASP A 249 14.46 -2.20 -21.51
CA ASP A 249 15.41 -1.85 -22.56
C ASP A 249 14.92 -0.69 -23.47
N GLY A 250 13.75 -0.09 -23.19
CA GLY A 250 13.15 1.05 -23.90
C GLY A 250 12.58 0.72 -25.29
N ASN A 251 12.44 -0.55 -25.64
CA ASN A 251 11.96 -1.02 -26.95
C ASN A 251 10.84 -2.06 -26.85
N GLY A 252 10.19 -2.16 -25.69
CA GLY A 252 9.17 -3.13 -25.34
C GLY A 252 9.72 -4.53 -25.04
N HIS A 253 11.02 -4.64 -24.78
CA HIS A 253 11.70 -5.83 -24.29
C HIS A 253 12.34 -5.51 -22.94
N PHE A 254 12.47 -6.52 -22.07
CA PHE A 254 13.05 -6.40 -20.75
C PHE A 254 14.15 -7.42 -20.53
N THR A 255 15.19 -7.01 -19.84
CA THR A 255 16.31 -7.86 -19.45
C THR A 255 16.25 -8.16 -17.95
N GLU A 256 16.32 -9.44 -17.57
CA GLU A 256 16.36 -9.84 -16.16
C GLU A 256 17.69 -9.43 -15.51
N VAL A 257 17.65 -8.69 -14.39
CA VAL A 257 18.80 -8.04 -13.76
C VAL A 257 18.86 -8.24 -12.23
N SER A 258 18.10 -9.16 -11.66
CA SER A 258 17.98 -9.34 -10.19
C SER A 258 19.35 -9.49 -9.52
N ASP A 259 20.21 -10.37 -10.06
CA ASP A 259 21.57 -10.56 -9.55
C ASP A 259 22.45 -9.32 -9.74
N LYS A 260 22.37 -8.70 -10.91
CA LYS A 260 23.17 -7.51 -11.26
C LYS A 260 22.85 -6.32 -10.36
N PHE A 261 21.59 -6.13 -9.99
CA PHE A 261 21.16 -5.03 -9.13
C PHE A 261 21.31 -5.36 -7.63
N GLY A 262 21.65 -6.59 -7.25
CA GLY A 262 21.76 -6.99 -5.84
C GLY A 262 20.44 -7.34 -5.19
N LEU A 263 19.42 -7.62 -5.98
CA LEU A 263 18.03 -7.88 -5.53
C LEU A 263 17.64 -9.37 -5.51
N ALA A 264 18.58 -10.28 -5.81
CA ALA A 264 18.32 -11.72 -5.94
C ALA A 264 18.33 -12.50 -4.61
N LYS A 265 18.19 -11.84 -3.44
CA LYS A 265 18.12 -12.52 -2.14
C LYS A 265 16.81 -13.32 -2.05
N PRO A 266 16.85 -14.65 -1.78
CA PRO A 266 15.64 -15.44 -1.64
C PRO A 266 14.80 -15.00 -0.44
N GLY A 267 13.52 -14.72 -0.68
CA GLY A 267 12.52 -14.31 0.30
C GLY A 267 11.23 -15.10 0.15
N LYS A 268 10.28 -14.86 1.04
CA LYS A 268 8.90 -15.29 0.95
C LYS A 268 8.01 -14.06 0.73
N GLY A 269 8.34 -13.28 -0.30
CA GLY A 269 7.77 -11.95 -0.52
C GLY A 269 6.28 -11.98 -0.82
N LEU A 270 5.51 -11.19 -0.08
CA LEU A 270 4.08 -10.99 -0.26
C LEU A 270 3.74 -9.54 -0.57
N GLY A 271 4.12 -8.59 0.27
CA GLY A 271 3.92 -7.17 0.08
C GLY A 271 5.16 -6.47 -0.48
N LEU A 272 4.94 -5.48 -1.33
CA LEU A 272 6.00 -4.64 -1.92
C LEU A 272 5.58 -3.18 -1.82
N ALA A 273 6.45 -2.36 -1.23
CA ALA A 273 6.27 -0.91 -1.17
C ALA A 273 7.55 -0.20 -1.60
N ILE A 274 7.39 1.00 -2.14
CA ILE A 274 8.49 1.84 -2.61
C ILE A 274 8.44 3.21 -1.95
N ALA A 275 9.60 3.74 -1.54
CA ALA A 275 9.78 5.10 -1.06
C ALA A 275 11.27 5.47 -1.13
N ASP A 276 11.58 6.75 -1.16
CA ASP A 276 12.90 7.28 -0.85
C ASP A 276 12.92 7.51 0.68
N TYR A 277 13.24 6.42 1.45
CA TYR A 277 13.04 6.46 2.90
C TYR A 277 14.08 7.34 3.62
N ASP A 278 15.27 7.51 3.07
CA ASP A 278 16.34 8.34 3.65
C ASP A 278 16.51 9.69 2.94
N ARG A 279 15.69 9.95 1.91
CA ARG A 279 15.62 11.20 1.14
C ARG A 279 16.93 11.54 0.40
N ASP A 280 17.66 10.51 -0.03
CA ASP A 280 18.88 10.68 -0.82
C ASP A 280 18.62 10.95 -2.32
N GLY A 281 17.40 10.74 -2.79
CA GLY A 281 16.94 10.99 -4.16
C GLY A 281 16.75 9.75 -5.00
N HIS A 282 16.98 8.58 -4.44
CA HIS A 282 16.78 7.29 -5.09
C HIS A 282 15.62 6.54 -4.42
N ILE A 283 14.82 5.84 -5.22
CA ILE A 283 13.70 5.07 -4.68
C ILE A 283 14.20 3.72 -4.17
N ASP A 284 13.86 3.43 -2.92
CA ASP A 284 14.15 2.19 -2.22
C ASP A 284 12.98 1.22 -2.28
N LEU A 285 13.26 -0.06 -1.98
CA LEU A 285 12.27 -1.13 -2.03
C LEU A 285 12.12 -1.79 -0.65
N PHE A 286 10.90 -1.93 -0.16
CA PHE A 286 10.61 -2.76 1.00
C PHE A 286 9.82 -4.00 0.60
N VAL A 287 10.25 -5.16 1.08
CA VAL A 287 9.60 -6.46 0.83
C VAL A 287 9.13 -7.04 2.15
N ALA A 288 7.82 -7.13 2.32
CA ALA A 288 7.20 -7.86 3.41
C ALA A 288 7.28 -9.37 3.12
N ASN A 289 7.94 -10.10 4.02
CA ASN A 289 8.22 -11.53 3.91
C ASN A 289 7.40 -12.33 4.93
N ASP A 290 6.82 -13.42 4.50
CA ASP A 290 6.04 -14.31 5.38
C ASP A 290 6.95 -15.22 6.21
N SER A 291 6.87 -15.08 7.54
CA SER A 291 7.57 -15.95 8.51
C SER A 291 9.10 -15.97 8.35
N MET A 292 9.68 -14.85 7.96
CA MET A 292 11.12 -14.63 7.93
C MET A 292 11.44 -13.14 8.07
N SER A 293 12.74 -12.77 8.14
CA SER A 293 13.13 -11.35 8.19
C SER A 293 12.63 -10.59 6.97
N GLU A 294 12.17 -9.36 7.20
CA GLU A 294 11.81 -8.41 6.16
C GLU A 294 13.05 -7.94 5.40
N PHE A 295 12.87 -7.40 4.18
CA PHE A 295 13.96 -6.82 3.43
C PHE A 295 13.70 -5.35 3.14
N LEU A 296 14.70 -4.51 3.38
CA LEU A 296 14.79 -3.12 2.93
C LEU A 296 16.01 -3.00 2.03
N TYR A 297 15.77 -2.74 0.76
CA TYR A 297 16.82 -2.55 -0.23
C TYR A 297 17.05 -1.06 -0.45
N HIS A 298 18.17 -0.56 0.06
CA HIS A 298 18.65 0.81 -0.15
C HIS A 298 19.25 0.93 -1.56
N ASN A 299 18.75 1.88 -2.33
CA ASN A 299 19.19 2.18 -3.69
C ASN A 299 20.36 3.16 -3.69
N LYS A 300 21.55 2.70 -4.06
CA LYS A 300 22.77 3.53 -4.16
C LYS A 300 22.88 4.28 -5.49
N GLY A 301 21.84 4.29 -6.28
CA GLY A 301 21.81 4.82 -7.64
C GLY A 301 22.35 3.83 -8.70
N HIS A 302 22.01 4.11 -9.95
CA HIS A 302 22.47 3.34 -11.13
C HIS A 302 22.18 1.83 -11.05
N GLY A 303 21.01 1.44 -10.50
CA GLY A 303 20.63 0.03 -10.38
C GLY A 303 21.49 -0.78 -9.41
N THR A 304 22.02 -0.16 -8.36
CA THR A 304 22.82 -0.86 -7.34
C THR A 304 22.13 -0.79 -5.99
N PHE A 305 21.77 -1.95 -5.42
CA PHE A 305 21.04 -2.05 -4.16
C PHE A 305 21.84 -2.77 -3.08
N GLU A 306 21.59 -2.41 -1.82
CA GLU A 306 22.10 -3.09 -0.63
C GLU A 306 20.93 -3.43 0.30
N GLU A 307 20.86 -4.68 0.78
CA GLU A 307 19.84 -5.06 1.76
C GLU A 307 20.27 -4.60 3.15
N VAL A 308 19.50 -3.70 3.76
CA VAL A 308 19.85 -2.98 4.99
C VAL A 308 18.81 -3.13 6.12
N ALA A 309 17.77 -3.96 5.98
CA ALA A 309 16.67 -4.04 6.94
C ALA A 309 17.12 -4.26 8.39
N LEU A 310 18.16 -5.11 8.60
CA LEU A 310 18.64 -5.39 9.95
C LEU A 310 19.30 -4.16 10.59
N VAL A 311 20.12 -3.45 9.83
CA VAL A 311 20.84 -2.25 10.35
C VAL A 311 19.92 -1.04 10.46
N SER A 312 18.89 -0.98 9.62
CA SER A 312 17.84 0.06 9.68
C SER A 312 16.77 -0.24 10.73
N GLY A 313 16.76 -1.44 11.34
CA GLY A 313 15.86 -1.79 12.44
C GLY A 313 14.46 -2.22 12.01
N VAL A 314 14.25 -2.63 10.74
CA VAL A 314 12.94 -3.06 10.19
C VAL A 314 12.89 -4.54 9.78
N ALA A 315 13.94 -5.32 10.06
CA ALA A 315 14.00 -6.74 9.67
C ALA A 315 13.11 -7.66 10.53
N VAL A 316 12.80 -7.24 11.75
CA VAL A 316 12.13 -8.03 12.80
C VAL A 316 11.34 -7.10 13.71
N ASP A 317 10.45 -7.65 14.55
CA ASP A 317 9.70 -6.87 15.54
C ASP A 317 10.60 -6.24 16.63
N GLY A 318 10.01 -5.49 17.56
CA GLY A 318 10.72 -4.84 18.65
C GLY A 318 11.39 -5.79 19.65
N GLU A 319 11.09 -7.09 19.60
CA GLU A 319 11.65 -8.15 20.45
C GLU A 319 12.65 -9.03 19.68
N GLY A 320 12.84 -8.80 18.39
CA GLY A 320 13.75 -9.53 17.52
C GLY A 320 13.14 -10.80 16.90
N HIS A 321 11.82 -10.95 16.88
CA HIS A 321 11.14 -12.06 16.23
C HIS A 321 10.80 -11.72 14.78
N THR A 322 10.85 -12.72 13.91
CA THR A 322 10.24 -12.65 12.58
C THR A 322 8.73 -12.78 12.68
N PHE A 323 8.01 -12.18 11.76
CA PHE A 323 6.56 -12.22 11.70
C PHE A 323 6.07 -12.55 10.28
N ALA A 324 4.77 -12.75 10.11
CA ALA A 324 4.19 -13.10 8.82
C ALA A 324 3.82 -11.83 8.04
N GLY A 325 4.83 -11.12 7.51
CA GLY A 325 4.63 -9.89 6.75
C GLY A 325 3.81 -10.12 5.49
N MET A 326 2.66 -9.42 5.35
CA MET A 326 1.74 -9.55 4.22
C MET A 326 1.57 -8.23 3.45
N GLY A 327 0.68 -7.36 3.88
CA GLY A 327 0.52 -6.04 3.29
C GLY A 327 1.49 -5.03 3.87
N VAL A 328 1.87 -4.04 3.07
CA VAL A 328 2.84 -3.01 3.46
C VAL A 328 2.50 -1.67 2.83
N ASP A 329 2.75 -0.58 3.54
CA ASP A 329 2.64 0.78 3.01
C ASP A 329 3.62 1.74 3.66
N PHE A 330 4.07 2.74 2.89
CA PHE A 330 4.86 3.87 3.35
C PHE A 330 4.04 5.15 3.34
N ALA A 331 4.05 5.90 4.44
CA ALA A 331 3.60 7.29 4.48
C ALA A 331 4.18 8.03 5.69
N ASP A 332 4.29 9.34 5.58
CA ASP A 332 4.61 10.23 6.68
C ASP A 332 3.36 10.40 7.56
N TYR A 333 3.14 9.47 8.53
CA TYR A 333 1.94 9.51 9.38
C TYR A 333 2.05 10.52 10.51
N ASN A 334 3.25 10.94 10.86
CA ASN A 334 3.52 11.84 11.97
C ASN A 334 3.83 13.29 11.51
N ASN A 335 3.83 13.54 10.20
CA ASN A 335 4.12 14.83 9.55
C ASN A 335 5.52 15.39 9.90
N ASP A 336 6.53 14.51 10.08
CA ASP A 336 7.92 14.92 10.33
C ASP A 336 8.75 15.03 9.04
N GLY A 337 8.19 14.62 7.91
CA GLY A 337 8.77 14.73 6.57
C GLY A 337 9.48 13.48 6.09
N PHE A 338 9.48 12.39 6.83
CA PHE A 338 10.06 11.11 6.44
C PHE A 338 8.98 10.03 6.33
N PRO A 339 9.04 9.16 5.31
CA PRO A 339 8.06 8.09 5.19
C PRO A 339 8.26 7.02 6.26
N ASP A 340 7.23 6.79 7.06
CA ASP A 340 7.11 5.72 8.04
C ASP A 340 6.57 4.45 7.39
N LEU A 341 6.66 3.32 8.07
CA LEU A 341 6.34 2.02 7.51
C LEU A 341 5.31 1.27 8.36
N VAL A 342 4.27 0.72 7.72
CA VAL A 342 3.33 -0.21 8.34
C VAL A 342 3.34 -1.55 7.61
N ILE A 343 3.28 -2.66 8.38
CA ILE A 343 3.22 -4.03 7.85
C ILE A 343 2.11 -4.77 8.59
N THR A 344 1.24 -5.44 7.85
CA THR A 344 0.22 -6.33 8.45
C THR A 344 0.78 -7.71 8.72
N ASP A 345 0.17 -8.39 9.71
CA ASP A 345 0.64 -9.64 10.24
C ASP A 345 -0.52 -10.57 10.62
N LEU A 346 -0.22 -11.82 10.99
CA LEU A 346 -1.22 -12.77 11.48
C LEU A 346 -1.64 -12.52 12.93
N ALA A 347 -2.80 -13.01 13.30
CA ALA A 347 -3.29 -13.02 14.66
C ALA A 347 -2.26 -13.64 15.62
N THR A 348 -2.15 -13.10 16.83
CA THR A 348 -1.14 -13.39 17.88
C THR A 348 0.23 -12.73 17.66
N GLN A 349 0.42 -12.10 16.54
CA GLN A 349 1.52 -11.18 16.24
C GLN A 349 0.92 -9.76 16.12
N MET A 350 1.68 -8.71 16.39
CA MET A 350 1.20 -7.34 16.27
C MET A 350 1.57 -6.80 14.90
N TYR A 351 0.64 -6.11 14.22
CA TYR A 351 1.05 -5.42 12.99
C TYR A 351 2.17 -4.45 13.32
N ALA A 352 3.19 -4.45 12.47
CA ALA A 352 4.36 -3.63 12.71
C ALA A 352 4.14 -2.20 12.20
N LEU A 353 4.37 -1.23 13.08
CA LEU A 353 4.48 0.18 12.73
C LEU A 353 5.89 0.63 13.11
N TYR A 354 6.61 1.18 12.15
CA TYR A 354 7.96 1.68 12.33
C TYR A 354 7.98 3.16 11.97
N ARG A 355 8.39 3.99 12.94
CA ARG A 355 8.63 5.41 12.72
C ARG A 355 10.04 5.62 12.17
N ASN A 356 10.15 6.34 11.08
CA ASN A 356 11.42 6.73 10.49
C ASN A 356 12.11 7.79 11.36
N ASN A 357 13.39 7.61 11.69
CA ASN A 357 14.14 8.55 12.53
C ASN A 357 14.83 9.66 11.71
N GLY A 358 14.78 9.62 10.38
CA GLY A 358 15.41 10.59 9.49
C GLY A 358 16.95 10.44 9.39
N ASP A 359 17.49 9.34 9.88
CA ASP A 359 18.94 9.02 9.86
C ASP A 359 19.25 7.66 9.21
N GLY A 360 18.29 7.12 8.43
CA GLY A 360 18.37 5.81 7.79
C GLY A 360 17.97 4.65 8.70
N THR A 361 17.50 4.94 9.93
CA THR A 361 17.01 3.94 10.89
C THR A 361 15.55 4.16 11.25
N PHE A 362 14.92 3.12 11.82
CA PHE A 362 13.53 3.16 12.25
C PHE A 362 13.38 2.74 13.71
N THR A 363 12.32 3.25 14.35
CA THR A 363 11.91 2.85 15.71
C THR A 363 10.59 2.09 15.64
N TYR A 364 10.53 0.91 16.26
CA TYR A 364 9.32 0.10 16.35
C TYR A 364 8.30 0.75 17.30
N GLU A 365 7.14 1.14 16.77
CA GLU A 365 6.10 1.93 17.47
C GLU A 365 4.76 1.19 17.61
N SER A 366 4.68 -0.10 17.28
CA SER A 366 3.39 -0.83 17.26
C SER A 366 2.64 -0.78 18.58
N TYR A 367 3.33 -0.96 19.71
CA TYR A 367 2.69 -0.92 21.03
C TYR A 367 2.45 0.53 21.51
N PRO A 368 3.43 1.44 21.45
CA PRO A 368 3.23 2.85 21.88
C PRO A 368 2.14 3.56 21.05
N SER A 369 2.05 3.31 19.77
CA SER A 369 1.05 3.93 18.89
C SER A 369 -0.38 3.44 19.12
N GLY A 370 -0.57 2.31 19.81
CA GLY A 370 -1.86 1.66 19.99
C GLY A 370 -2.20 0.59 18.95
N ILE A 371 -1.55 0.58 17.76
CA ILE A 371 -1.81 -0.39 16.68
C ILE A 371 -1.66 -1.83 17.17
N GLY A 372 -0.58 -2.16 17.88
CA GLY A 372 -0.35 -3.51 18.36
C GLY A 372 -1.47 -4.07 19.23
N ARG A 373 -2.13 -3.22 20.04
CA ARG A 373 -3.26 -3.66 20.90
C ARG A 373 -4.53 -3.91 20.09
N MET A 374 -4.76 -3.13 19.03
CA MET A 374 -5.94 -3.26 18.17
C MET A 374 -5.85 -4.50 17.29
N THR A 375 -4.64 -4.96 16.97
CA THR A 375 -4.41 -5.98 15.92
C THR A 375 -4.02 -7.35 16.45
N MET A 376 -3.69 -7.51 17.74
CA MET A 376 -3.20 -8.74 18.36
C MET A 376 -4.04 -10.00 18.08
N THR A 377 -5.34 -9.87 17.88
CA THR A 377 -6.25 -10.99 17.64
C THR A 377 -6.78 -11.05 16.21
N HIS A 378 -6.19 -10.28 15.30
CA HIS A 378 -6.64 -10.16 13.92
C HIS A 378 -5.51 -10.42 12.94
N SER A 379 -5.84 -11.00 11.79
CA SER A 379 -4.92 -11.25 10.68
C SER A 379 -5.15 -10.21 9.59
N GLY A 380 -4.15 -9.37 9.30
CA GLY A 380 -4.24 -8.30 8.33
C GLY A 380 -3.60 -8.67 7.00
N TRP A 381 -4.16 -8.14 5.91
CA TRP A 381 -3.66 -8.31 4.55
C TRP A 381 -3.48 -6.95 3.89
N GLY A 382 -4.44 -6.49 3.11
CA GLY A 382 -4.38 -5.16 2.52
C GLY A 382 -4.35 -4.07 3.58
N VAL A 383 -3.42 -3.12 3.45
CA VAL A 383 -3.26 -1.98 4.37
C VAL A 383 -2.94 -0.73 3.57
N ARG A 384 -3.56 0.39 3.94
CA ARG A 384 -3.24 1.69 3.36
C ARG A 384 -3.27 2.77 4.43
N PHE A 385 -2.28 3.65 4.36
CA PHE A 385 -2.40 4.97 4.94
C PHE A 385 -3.32 5.82 4.07
N LEU A 386 -4.29 6.48 4.68
CA LEU A 386 -5.20 7.41 4.03
C LEU A 386 -5.60 8.50 5.04
N ASP A 387 -5.98 9.65 4.54
CA ASP A 387 -6.61 10.70 5.36
C ASP A 387 -8.11 10.69 5.02
N TYR A 388 -8.91 9.92 5.81
CA TYR A 388 -10.31 9.69 5.47
C TYR A 388 -11.21 10.88 5.75
N ASP A 389 -10.81 11.81 6.62
CA ASP A 389 -11.59 12.98 7.02
C ASP A 389 -10.96 14.33 6.62
N ASN A 390 -9.88 14.27 5.84
CA ASN A 390 -9.13 15.41 5.30
C ASN A 390 -8.56 16.35 6.38
N ASP A 391 -8.22 15.82 7.57
CA ASP A 391 -7.69 16.62 8.67
C ASP A 391 -6.17 16.88 8.59
N GLY A 392 -5.49 16.25 7.64
CA GLY A 392 -4.05 16.37 7.37
C GLY A 392 -3.20 15.32 8.09
N TRP A 393 -3.80 14.36 8.78
CA TRP A 393 -3.14 13.21 9.39
C TRP A 393 -3.46 11.92 8.62
N LYS A 394 -2.47 11.05 8.48
CA LYS A 394 -2.68 9.76 7.81
C LYS A 394 -3.23 8.73 8.78
N ASP A 395 -4.45 8.28 8.53
CA ASP A 395 -5.13 7.19 9.22
C ASP A 395 -4.75 5.84 8.60
N LEU A 396 -5.22 4.73 9.17
CA LEU A 396 -5.01 3.39 8.62
C LEU A 396 -6.34 2.69 8.34
N LEU A 397 -6.49 2.17 7.13
CA LEU A 397 -7.53 1.23 6.77
C LEU A 397 -6.91 -0.13 6.48
N ILE A 398 -7.46 -1.20 7.08
CA ILE A 398 -6.88 -2.54 7.01
C ILE A 398 -7.96 -3.58 6.69
N ALA A 399 -7.71 -4.37 5.64
CA ALA A 399 -8.49 -5.53 5.28
C ALA A 399 -8.03 -6.74 6.11
N GLN A 400 -8.93 -7.32 6.90
CA GLN A 400 -8.63 -8.41 7.83
C GLN A 400 -9.35 -9.71 7.45
N GLY A 401 -8.78 -10.84 7.88
CA GLY A 401 -9.32 -12.18 7.68
C GLY A 401 -8.23 -13.24 7.80
N HIS A 402 -8.44 -14.27 8.61
CA HIS A 402 -7.43 -15.29 8.86
C HIS A 402 -7.12 -16.14 7.60
N ASP A 403 -5.94 -16.71 7.51
CA ASP A 403 -5.52 -17.63 6.44
C ASP A 403 -6.10 -19.06 6.66
N LEU A 404 -6.27 -19.49 7.93
CA LEU A 404 -6.75 -20.81 8.29
C LEU A 404 -8.27 -20.81 8.51
N ASP A 405 -9.03 -21.43 7.61
CA ASP A 405 -10.48 -21.61 7.74
C ASP A 405 -10.91 -22.57 8.87
N THR A 406 -9.95 -23.20 9.52
CA THR A 406 -10.13 -24.09 10.68
C THR A 406 -9.60 -23.47 11.99
N VAL A 407 -9.21 -22.19 11.98
CA VAL A 407 -8.56 -21.54 13.13
C VAL A 407 -9.38 -21.64 14.42
N GLU A 408 -10.70 -21.51 14.34
CA GLU A 408 -11.61 -21.58 15.49
C GLU A 408 -11.63 -22.93 16.20
N LEU A 409 -11.23 -24.01 15.49
CA LEU A 409 -11.11 -25.36 16.06
C LEU A 409 -9.89 -25.51 16.97
N THR A 410 -8.85 -24.71 16.72
CA THR A 410 -7.57 -24.76 17.45
C THR A 410 -7.44 -23.60 18.44
N PHE A 411 -7.88 -22.41 18.02
CA PHE A 411 -7.82 -21.16 18.79
C PHE A 411 -9.23 -20.54 18.93
N PRO A 412 -9.99 -20.89 19.98
CA PRO A 412 -11.38 -20.46 20.11
C PRO A 412 -11.61 -18.93 20.16
N ASN A 413 -10.56 -18.17 20.47
CA ASN A 413 -10.60 -16.70 20.52
C ASN A 413 -10.33 -16.02 19.17
N LEU A 414 -9.83 -16.76 18.17
CA LEU A 414 -9.60 -16.24 16.83
C LEU A 414 -10.79 -16.52 15.92
N ARG A 415 -10.88 -15.82 14.81
CA ARG A 415 -11.94 -15.96 13.81
C ARG A 415 -11.34 -16.05 12.41
N TYR A 416 -11.96 -16.87 11.56
CA TYR A 416 -11.61 -16.93 10.13
C TYR A 416 -12.06 -15.67 9.39
N ARG A 417 -13.29 -15.22 9.71
CA ARG A 417 -13.85 -13.98 9.18
C ARG A 417 -13.66 -12.88 10.20
N GLU A 418 -13.09 -11.77 9.76
CA GLU A 418 -12.75 -10.65 10.62
C GLU A 418 -13.31 -9.35 10.04
N PRO A 419 -13.66 -8.35 10.88
CA PRO A 419 -14.11 -7.06 10.39
C PRO A 419 -12.94 -6.26 9.82
N LEU A 420 -13.21 -5.24 9.00
CA LEU A 420 -12.22 -4.23 8.65
C LEU A 420 -11.81 -3.42 9.88
N LEU A 421 -10.57 -2.93 9.91
CA LEU A 421 -10.10 -1.97 10.91
C LEU A 421 -9.92 -0.60 10.27
N LEU A 422 -10.55 0.43 10.86
CA LEU A 422 -10.23 1.83 10.61
C LEU A 422 -9.62 2.41 11.89
N ALA A 423 -8.34 2.72 11.84
CA ALA A 423 -7.61 3.31 12.95
C ALA A 423 -7.32 4.78 12.64
N ARG A 424 -7.93 5.68 13.42
CA ARG A 424 -7.74 7.11 13.29
C ARG A 424 -6.43 7.55 13.92
N ASN A 425 -5.69 8.38 13.23
CA ASN A 425 -4.49 9.03 13.73
C ASN A 425 -4.85 10.26 14.60
N MET A 426 -4.42 10.24 15.84
CA MET A 426 -4.66 11.31 16.81
C MET A 426 -3.46 12.27 16.94
N GLY A 427 -2.46 12.20 16.04
CA GLY A 427 -1.22 12.98 16.11
C GLY A 427 -0.22 12.50 17.18
N HIS A 428 -0.58 11.48 17.96
CA HIS A 428 0.27 10.88 19.00
C HIS A 428 0.05 9.36 19.13
N GLY A 429 -0.61 8.76 18.18
CA GLY A 429 -0.98 7.35 18.11
C GLY A 429 -2.32 7.17 17.43
N PHE A 430 -2.81 5.94 17.41
CA PHE A 430 -4.01 5.55 16.69
C PHE A 430 -5.12 5.08 17.63
N GLU A 431 -6.37 5.38 17.27
CA GLU A 431 -7.58 4.89 17.94
C GLU A 431 -8.45 4.11 16.96
N ASP A 432 -8.99 2.96 17.39
CA ASP A 432 -9.96 2.20 16.61
C ASP A 432 -11.31 2.94 16.57
N VAL A 433 -11.67 3.44 15.39
CA VAL A 433 -12.93 4.13 15.13
C VAL A 433 -13.89 3.30 14.26
N SER A 434 -13.58 2.04 14.01
CA SER A 434 -14.36 1.13 13.14
C SER A 434 -15.83 1.05 13.54
N ALA A 435 -16.13 1.03 14.83
CA ALA A 435 -17.51 0.95 15.34
C ALA A 435 -18.38 2.12 14.87
N ALA A 436 -17.77 3.29 14.63
CA ALA A 436 -18.43 4.49 14.12
C ALA A 436 -18.44 4.54 12.58
N GLY A 437 -17.57 3.76 11.91
CA GLY A 437 -17.30 3.81 10.46
C GLY A 437 -18.44 3.35 9.55
N GLY A 438 -19.54 2.83 10.10
CA GLY A 438 -20.69 2.34 9.35
C GLY A 438 -20.94 0.84 9.49
N SER A 439 -21.92 0.33 8.75
CA SER A 439 -22.29 -1.11 8.82
C SER A 439 -21.18 -2.02 8.31
N VAL A 440 -20.39 -1.59 7.34
CA VAL A 440 -19.32 -2.36 6.70
C VAL A 440 -18.26 -2.83 7.70
N PHE A 441 -17.98 -2.06 8.76
CA PHE A 441 -17.04 -2.42 9.81
C PHE A 441 -17.62 -3.36 10.88
N ARG A 442 -18.91 -3.70 10.80
CA ARG A 442 -19.55 -4.70 11.65
C ARG A 442 -19.71 -6.05 10.96
N GLU A 443 -19.44 -6.10 9.67
CA GLU A 443 -19.44 -7.32 8.88
C GLU A 443 -18.08 -8.01 8.97
N ALA A 444 -18.10 -9.33 9.02
CA ALA A 444 -16.88 -10.12 9.11
C ALA A 444 -16.58 -10.75 7.74
N TRP A 445 -15.42 -10.46 7.20
CA TRP A 445 -14.96 -10.88 5.87
C TRP A 445 -13.70 -11.76 5.95
N VAL A 446 -13.26 -12.25 4.81
CA VAL A 446 -11.94 -12.84 4.64
C VAL A 446 -11.17 -11.90 3.72
N GLY A 447 -10.85 -10.71 4.25
CA GLY A 447 -10.21 -9.64 3.49
C GLY A 447 -8.84 -10.05 2.94
N ARG A 448 -8.50 -9.51 1.75
CA ARG A 448 -7.19 -9.73 1.11
C ARG A 448 -6.64 -8.43 0.53
N GLY A 449 -6.69 -8.25 -0.77
CA GLY A 449 -6.21 -7.03 -1.43
C GLY A 449 -7.04 -5.80 -1.11
N MET A 450 -6.41 -4.65 -1.17
CA MET A 450 -7.06 -3.36 -1.03
C MET A 450 -6.37 -2.30 -1.90
N ALA A 451 -7.17 -1.50 -2.60
CA ALA A 451 -6.73 -0.31 -3.29
C ALA A 451 -7.55 0.89 -2.83
N ILE A 452 -6.92 2.06 -2.76
CA ILE A 452 -7.59 3.32 -2.43
C ILE A 452 -7.48 4.33 -3.58
N GLY A 453 -8.46 5.21 -3.69
CA GLY A 453 -8.50 6.34 -4.63
C GLY A 453 -9.78 7.13 -4.43
N ASP A 454 -9.82 8.34 -4.92
CA ASP A 454 -11.03 9.17 -4.98
C ASP A 454 -11.81 8.77 -6.23
N ILE A 455 -12.75 7.82 -6.07
CA ILE A 455 -13.47 7.16 -7.19
C ILE A 455 -14.48 8.12 -7.84
N ASP A 456 -15.15 8.94 -7.07
CA ASP A 456 -16.16 9.88 -7.59
C ASP A 456 -15.67 11.33 -7.70
N ASN A 457 -14.37 11.55 -7.48
CA ASN A 457 -13.68 12.84 -7.56
C ASN A 457 -14.28 13.92 -6.62
N ASP A 458 -14.72 13.51 -5.43
CA ASP A 458 -15.29 14.40 -4.42
C ASP A 458 -14.28 14.86 -3.35
N GLY A 459 -13.02 14.39 -3.45
CA GLY A 459 -11.91 14.75 -2.58
C GLY A 459 -11.79 13.90 -1.32
N ARG A 460 -12.57 12.83 -1.20
CA ARG A 460 -12.44 11.85 -0.14
C ARG A 460 -11.96 10.51 -0.71
N LEU A 461 -11.01 9.91 -0.04
CA LEU A 461 -10.50 8.62 -0.48
C LEU A 461 -11.48 7.49 -0.17
N ASP A 462 -11.86 6.77 -1.21
CA ASP A 462 -12.64 5.54 -1.17
C ASP A 462 -11.71 4.32 -1.12
N ALA A 463 -12.29 3.14 -0.89
CA ALA A 463 -11.54 1.89 -0.90
C ALA A 463 -12.24 0.79 -1.69
N VAL A 464 -11.45 -0.02 -2.39
CA VAL A 464 -11.92 -1.28 -2.98
C VAL A 464 -11.20 -2.42 -2.27
N VAL A 465 -11.99 -3.33 -1.68
CA VAL A 465 -11.49 -4.44 -0.88
C VAL A 465 -11.90 -5.77 -1.50
N THR A 466 -10.94 -6.65 -1.68
CA THR A 466 -11.18 -8.02 -2.15
C THR A 466 -11.30 -8.99 -0.99
N THR A 467 -11.99 -10.09 -1.20
CA THR A 467 -12.13 -11.16 -0.19
C THR A 467 -11.80 -12.52 -0.79
N ASN A 468 -11.24 -13.40 0.02
CA ASN A 468 -10.96 -14.77 -0.38
C ASN A 468 -12.28 -15.56 -0.49
N ASP A 469 -12.48 -16.23 -1.62
CA ASP A 469 -13.72 -16.95 -2.00
C ASP A 469 -15.00 -16.15 -1.72
N GLY A 470 -14.93 -14.84 -1.96
CA GLY A 470 -15.99 -13.89 -1.62
C GLY A 470 -16.14 -12.76 -2.64
N PRO A 471 -17.08 -11.81 -2.39
CA PRO A 471 -17.30 -10.67 -3.27
C PRO A 471 -16.16 -9.65 -3.18
N LEU A 472 -16.11 -8.76 -4.17
CA LEU A 472 -15.43 -7.47 -4.10
C LEU A 472 -16.36 -6.49 -3.37
N TYR A 473 -15.77 -5.55 -2.64
CA TYR A 473 -16.48 -4.45 -1.99
C TYR A 473 -15.95 -3.10 -2.47
N VAL A 474 -16.85 -2.21 -2.90
CA VAL A 474 -16.55 -0.79 -3.17
C VAL A 474 -17.11 0.01 -2.01
N LEU A 475 -16.23 0.60 -1.25
CA LEU A 475 -16.53 1.33 -0.02
C LEU A 475 -16.40 2.83 -0.29
N HIS A 476 -17.54 3.48 -0.50
CA HIS A 476 -17.58 4.93 -0.67
C HIS A 476 -17.44 5.63 0.69
N ASN A 477 -16.52 6.58 0.75
CA ASN A 477 -16.28 7.41 1.92
C ASN A 477 -17.28 8.57 1.99
N ALA A 478 -18.35 8.38 2.73
CA ALA A 478 -19.41 9.37 2.97
C ALA A 478 -19.19 10.16 4.27
N THR A 479 -17.95 10.24 4.77
CA THR A 479 -17.61 11.00 5.99
C THR A 479 -17.96 12.47 5.79
N SER A 480 -18.76 13.01 6.72
CA SER A 480 -19.15 14.41 6.68
C SER A 480 -18.08 15.27 7.35
N THR A 481 -17.37 16.03 6.56
CA THR A 481 -16.32 16.95 7.02
C THR A 481 -16.46 18.31 6.35
N THR A 482 -15.95 19.36 7.00
CA THR A 482 -15.75 20.68 6.42
C THR A 482 -14.28 20.95 6.08
N ASN A 483 -13.44 19.93 6.25
CA ASN A 483 -12.03 20.00 5.89
C ASN A 483 -11.86 20.06 4.38
N HIS A 484 -10.86 20.80 3.96
CA HIS A 484 -10.46 20.96 2.57
C HIS A 484 -9.49 19.85 2.14
N TRP A 485 -9.27 19.73 0.85
CA TRP A 485 -8.42 18.72 0.25
C TRP A 485 -7.69 19.23 -1.00
N LEU A 486 -6.64 18.51 -1.38
CA LEU A 486 -5.93 18.77 -2.64
C LEU A 486 -5.44 17.43 -3.20
N ILE A 487 -5.74 17.16 -4.47
CA ILE A 487 -5.21 16.01 -5.19
C ILE A 487 -4.31 16.51 -6.32
N LEU A 488 -3.12 15.90 -6.46
CA LEU A 488 -2.21 16.21 -7.55
C LEU A 488 -2.08 15.02 -8.50
N LYS A 489 -2.32 15.27 -9.80
CA LYS A 489 -2.00 14.35 -10.90
C LYS A 489 -0.69 14.85 -11.54
N LEU A 490 0.41 14.15 -11.28
CA LEU A 490 1.71 14.51 -11.85
C LEU A 490 1.88 13.84 -13.21
N VAL A 491 2.52 14.54 -14.16
CA VAL A 491 2.80 14.04 -15.50
C VAL A 491 4.27 14.29 -15.83
N GLY A 492 5.06 13.22 -15.91
CA GLY A 492 6.47 13.26 -16.26
C GLY A 492 6.69 13.54 -17.76
N HIS A 493 7.82 14.18 -18.06
CA HIS A 493 8.29 14.42 -19.43
C HIS A 493 9.75 14.00 -19.62
N LYS A 494 10.58 14.18 -18.61
CA LYS A 494 11.94 13.66 -18.52
C LYS A 494 12.00 12.50 -17.54
N SER A 495 11.19 12.53 -16.52
CA SER A 495 10.84 11.39 -15.66
C SER A 495 9.92 10.43 -16.40
N ASN A 496 9.72 9.22 -15.85
CA ASN A 496 8.65 8.34 -16.32
C ASN A 496 7.30 9.09 -16.33
N ARG A 497 6.45 8.73 -17.28
CA ARG A 497 5.20 9.46 -17.58
C ARG A 497 4.25 9.54 -16.39
N ASP A 498 4.18 8.50 -15.58
CA ASP A 498 3.36 8.41 -14.38
C ASP A 498 3.94 9.18 -13.19
N ALA A 499 5.15 9.71 -13.33
CA ALA A 499 5.90 10.37 -12.27
C ALA A 499 6.12 9.48 -11.03
N ILE A 500 6.06 8.13 -11.17
CA ILE A 500 6.33 7.19 -10.08
C ILE A 500 7.71 7.47 -9.50
N GLY A 501 7.79 7.66 -8.17
CA GLY A 501 8.98 8.08 -7.46
C GLY A 501 9.10 9.59 -7.22
N ALA A 502 8.20 10.42 -7.76
CA ALA A 502 8.18 11.84 -7.44
C ALA A 502 7.78 12.07 -5.97
N GLU A 503 8.55 12.89 -5.27
CA GLU A 503 8.20 13.36 -3.92
C GLU A 503 7.47 14.69 -4.01
N VAL A 504 6.33 14.80 -3.35
CA VAL A 504 5.53 16.01 -3.23
C VAL A 504 5.49 16.46 -1.78
N ARG A 505 5.88 17.71 -1.54
CA ARG A 505 5.81 18.34 -0.23
C ARG A 505 4.83 19.50 -0.27
N VAL A 506 3.76 19.43 0.52
CA VAL A 506 2.75 20.47 0.65
C VAL A 506 2.94 21.19 1.99
N VAL A 507 3.09 22.52 1.93
CA VAL A 507 3.26 23.36 3.11
C VAL A 507 2.04 24.27 3.25
N THR A 508 1.44 24.25 4.44
CA THR A 508 0.37 25.18 4.86
C THR A 508 0.83 25.98 6.07
N GLY A 509 0.02 26.91 6.55
CA GLY A 509 0.33 27.67 7.77
C GLY A 509 0.48 26.81 9.03
N ARG A 510 0.05 25.53 9.01
CA ARG A 510 -0.01 24.65 10.18
C ARG A 510 0.77 23.35 10.05
N ILE A 511 0.71 22.74 8.88
CA ILE A 511 1.22 21.37 8.64
C ILE A 511 2.09 21.36 7.40
N THR A 512 3.11 20.55 7.42
CA THR A 512 3.85 20.13 6.23
C THR A 512 3.59 18.63 6.04
N GLN A 513 3.12 18.25 4.86
CA GLN A 513 2.88 16.85 4.49
C GLN A 513 3.80 16.46 3.35
N VAL A 514 4.26 15.22 3.36
CA VAL A 514 5.06 14.64 2.27
C VAL A 514 4.36 13.37 1.76
N ALA A 515 4.37 13.20 0.44
CA ALA A 515 3.87 11.99 -0.20
C ALA A 515 4.72 11.64 -1.42
N THR A 516 4.86 10.34 -1.70
CA THR A 516 5.53 9.83 -2.90
C THR A 516 4.48 9.31 -3.88
N VAL A 517 4.65 9.62 -5.18
CA VAL A 517 3.83 9.02 -6.23
C VAL A 517 4.18 7.55 -6.36
N THR A 518 3.24 6.68 -6.12
CA THR A 518 3.41 5.22 -6.22
C THR A 518 2.09 4.53 -6.53
N THR A 519 2.16 3.43 -7.27
CA THR A 519 1.06 2.47 -7.42
C THR A 519 1.30 1.20 -6.59
N ALA A 520 2.52 1.04 -6.03
CA ALA A 520 2.97 -0.15 -5.31
C ALA A 520 2.82 0.02 -3.80
N SER A 521 1.91 -0.72 -3.19
CA SER A 521 1.66 -0.77 -1.75
C SER A 521 0.58 -1.80 -1.44
N SER A 522 0.23 -1.96 -0.15
CA SER A 522 -0.83 -2.86 0.27
C SER A 522 -0.45 -4.34 0.06
N TYR A 523 -1.39 -5.16 -0.34
CA TYR A 523 -1.23 -6.60 -0.60
C TYR A 523 -1.74 -6.93 -1.99
N LEU A 524 -0.86 -7.39 -2.88
CA LEU A 524 -1.18 -7.83 -4.24
C LEU A 524 -1.90 -6.77 -5.11
N SER A 525 -1.95 -5.52 -4.70
CA SER A 525 -2.86 -4.52 -5.24
C SER A 525 -2.14 -3.25 -5.66
N SER A 526 -2.82 -2.42 -6.48
CA SER A 526 -2.31 -1.17 -7.02
C SER A 526 -3.35 -0.07 -6.79
N SER A 527 -2.96 1.01 -6.09
CA SER A 527 -3.84 2.15 -5.82
C SER A 527 -3.69 3.24 -6.88
N ASP A 528 -4.65 4.17 -6.89
CA ASP A 528 -4.55 5.40 -7.69
C ASP A 528 -3.21 6.11 -7.45
N LYS A 529 -2.54 6.51 -8.52
CA LYS A 529 -1.24 7.20 -8.48
C LYS A 529 -1.34 8.68 -8.10
N ARG A 530 -2.54 9.27 -8.14
CA ARG A 530 -2.74 10.66 -7.72
C ARG A 530 -2.44 10.80 -6.22
N VAL A 531 -1.69 11.83 -5.84
CA VAL A 531 -1.35 12.06 -4.42
C VAL A 531 -2.39 12.96 -3.77
N HIS A 532 -2.94 12.49 -2.66
CA HIS A 532 -3.99 13.16 -1.89
C HIS A 532 -3.43 13.78 -0.61
N PHE A 533 -3.86 15.03 -0.34
CA PHE A 533 -3.56 15.79 0.86
C PHE A 533 -4.84 16.31 1.49
N GLY A 534 -5.15 15.88 2.72
CA GLY A 534 -6.12 16.57 3.53
C GLY A 534 -5.54 17.89 4.02
N MET A 535 -6.32 18.96 3.91
CA MET A 535 -5.86 20.31 4.18
C MET A 535 -6.43 20.90 5.47
N GLY A 536 -7.25 20.12 6.20
CA GLY A 536 -7.94 20.62 7.39
C GLY A 536 -8.75 21.87 7.04
N THR A 537 -8.58 22.93 7.81
CA THR A 537 -9.27 24.22 7.59
C THR A 537 -8.56 25.15 6.61
N GLU A 538 -7.45 24.73 6.03
CA GLU A 538 -6.65 25.58 5.14
C GLU A 538 -7.25 25.58 3.72
N THR A 539 -7.51 26.75 3.17
CA THR A 539 -8.09 26.94 1.82
C THR A 539 -7.03 27.13 0.74
N VAL A 540 -5.76 27.17 1.12
CA VAL A 540 -4.61 27.41 0.23
C VAL A 540 -3.40 26.62 0.72
N ALA A 541 -2.75 25.90 -0.18
CA ALA A 541 -1.38 25.44 -0.01
C ALA A 541 -0.44 26.61 -0.31
N GLU A 542 0.32 27.06 0.70
CA GLU A 542 1.25 28.19 0.55
C GLU A 542 2.36 27.85 -0.45
N THR A 543 2.87 26.61 -0.35
CA THR A 543 3.92 26.10 -1.21
C THR A 543 3.70 24.62 -1.48
N ILE A 544 3.86 24.21 -2.74
CA ILE A 544 3.98 22.82 -3.16
C ILE A 544 5.34 22.66 -3.80
N GLU A 545 6.18 21.82 -3.22
CA GLU A 545 7.50 21.49 -3.75
C GLU A 545 7.44 20.07 -4.33
N ILE A 546 7.84 19.91 -5.59
CA ILE A 546 7.88 18.62 -6.28
C ILE A 546 9.32 18.31 -6.63
N ARG A 547 9.83 17.19 -6.18
CA ARG A 547 11.08 16.59 -6.61
C ARG A 547 10.74 15.46 -7.58
N TRP A 548 11.00 15.69 -8.86
CA TRP A 548 10.77 14.72 -9.91
C TRP A 548 11.86 13.63 -9.92
N PRO A 549 11.59 12.39 -10.37
CA PRO A 549 12.59 11.35 -10.53
C PRO A 549 13.81 11.77 -11.38
N SER A 550 13.60 12.61 -12.38
CA SER A 550 14.67 13.23 -13.19
C SER A 550 15.62 14.14 -12.41
N GLY A 551 15.38 14.41 -11.11
CA GLY A 551 16.10 15.37 -10.28
C GLY A 551 15.64 16.83 -10.46
N ILE A 552 14.70 17.12 -11.35
CA ILE A 552 14.09 18.46 -11.48
C ILE A 552 13.32 18.78 -10.18
N ARG A 553 13.47 20.05 -9.73
CA ARG A 553 12.68 20.57 -8.61
C ARG A 553 11.75 21.67 -9.13
N GLN A 554 10.48 21.54 -8.80
CA GLN A 554 9.42 22.47 -9.23
C GLN A 554 8.66 22.98 -8.01
N THR A 555 8.30 24.26 -8.00
CA THR A 555 7.59 24.86 -6.87
C THR A 555 6.37 25.61 -7.39
N LEU A 556 5.21 25.33 -6.79
CA LEU A 556 3.97 26.08 -6.97
C LEU A 556 3.69 26.87 -5.70
N LYS A 557 3.04 28.01 -5.81
CA LYS A 557 2.71 28.88 -4.66
C LYS A 557 1.26 29.28 -4.68
N ASN A 558 0.67 29.41 -3.49
CA ASN A 558 -0.69 29.87 -3.26
C ASN A 558 -1.73 29.07 -4.08
N VAL A 559 -1.60 27.76 -4.06
CA VAL A 559 -2.53 26.84 -4.74
C VAL A 559 -3.79 26.68 -3.90
N ARG A 560 -4.95 26.93 -4.50
CA ARG A 560 -6.25 26.73 -3.82
C ARG A 560 -6.50 25.24 -3.55
N THR A 561 -7.23 24.97 -2.51
CA THR A 561 -7.75 23.62 -2.16
C THR A 561 -9.02 23.27 -2.95
N ASP A 562 -9.59 22.12 -2.67
CA ASP A 562 -10.83 21.56 -3.24
C ASP A 562 -10.77 21.41 -4.76
N GLN A 563 -9.66 20.83 -5.23
CA GLN A 563 -9.46 20.55 -6.65
C GLN A 563 -8.50 19.39 -6.90
N ILE A 564 -8.66 18.77 -8.06
CA ILE A 564 -7.65 17.89 -8.67
C ILE A 564 -6.82 18.76 -9.60
N LEU A 565 -5.53 18.91 -9.29
CA LEU A 565 -4.61 19.75 -10.06
C LEU A 565 -3.63 18.88 -10.84
N GLN A 566 -3.67 18.95 -12.16
CA GLN A 566 -2.62 18.36 -12.98
C GLN A 566 -1.38 19.26 -12.97
N VAL A 567 -0.21 18.67 -12.75
CA VAL A 567 1.09 19.33 -12.79
C VAL A 567 2.01 18.57 -13.73
N ASP A 568 2.37 19.23 -14.82
CA ASP A 568 3.34 18.70 -15.78
C ASP A 568 4.77 19.05 -15.35
N GLU A 569 5.69 18.09 -15.53
CA GLU A 569 7.11 18.28 -15.25
C GLU A 569 7.67 19.45 -16.09
N SER A 570 8.31 20.43 -15.42
CA SER A 570 8.86 21.59 -16.11
C SER A 570 10.06 21.23 -16.97
N SER A 571 10.26 21.95 -18.07
CA SER A 571 11.37 21.71 -19.02
C SER A 571 12.78 22.03 -18.49
N GLY A 572 12.97 22.23 -17.18
CA GLY A 572 14.28 22.29 -16.51
C GLY A 572 15.17 23.49 -16.83
N SER A 573 14.65 24.57 -17.43
CA SER A 573 15.41 25.82 -17.64
C SER A 573 14.72 27.01 -16.95
N GLY A 574 15.08 27.25 -15.67
CA GLY A 574 14.79 28.53 -15.04
C GLY A 574 14.24 28.43 -13.62
N VAL A 575 14.92 29.12 -12.74
CA VAL A 575 14.45 29.56 -11.43
C VAL A 575 13.03 30.15 -11.59
N GLY A 576 12.06 29.51 -10.90
CA GLY A 576 10.73 30.01 -10.57
C GLY A 576 10.03 30.92 -11.56
N LYS A 577 9.35 30.39 -12.56
CA LYS A 577 8.23 31.10 -13.17
C LYS A 577 6.98 30.83 -12.35
N GLU A 578 6.41 31.88 -11.74
CA GLU A 578 5.04 31.85 -11.22
C GLU A 578 4.10 31.48 -12.37
N THR A 579 3.63 30.24 -12.37
CA THR A 579 2.52 29.85 -13.24
C THR A 579 1.23 30.04 -12.45
N THR A 580 0.53 31.14 -12.75
CA THR A 580 -0.89 31.25 -12.39
C THR A 580 -1.64 30.20 -13.18
N GLY A 581 -2.14 29.17 -12.50
CA GLY A 581 -2.91 28.10 -13.11
C GLY A 581 -4.15 28.65 -13.82
N THR A 582 -4.25 28.38 -15.11
CA THR A 582 -5.48 28.64 -15.86
C THR A 582 -6.37 27.41 -15.71
N VAL A 583 -7.44 27.58 -14.95
CA VAL A 583 -8.55 26.61 -14.87
C VAL A 583 -9.14 26.44 -16.25
N LYS A 584 -9.18 25.22 -16.78
CA LYS A 584 -10.05 24.81 -17.89
C LYS A 584 -11.12 23.87 -17.38
#